data_08def29040d1120f42f2beb96e4a36f6
#
_entry.id   08def29040d1120f42f2beb96e4a36f6
#
_cell.length_a   1.000
_cell.length_b   1.000
_cell.length_c   1.000
_cell.angle_alpha   90.00
_cell.angle_beta   90.00
_cell.angle_gamma   90.00
#
_symmetry.space_group_name_H-M   'P 1'
#
loop_
_entity.id
_entity.type
_entity.pdbx_description
1 polymer ?
#
loop_
_entity_poly.entity_id
_entity_poly.type
_entity_poly.pdbx_seq_one_letter_code
_entity_poly.pdbx_strand_id
1 'polypeptide(L)' 'MTKKHFIALADAIREHNAESNDPNGPAPFTLAQMGTLANVCARSNPRFNRERWLGYIAGTNGKNGGKVKAAA' A
#
# COMPACT_ATOMS: atom_id res chain seq x y z
N MET A 1 -9.95 -7.50 -9.77
CA MET A 1 -9.92 -6.99 -8.37
C MET A 1 -10.75 -5.72 -8.26
N THR A 2 -11.41 -5.55 -7.15
CA THR A 2 -12.19 -4.35 -6.84
C THR A 2 -11.39 -3.42 -5.91
N LYS A 3 -11.92 -2.22 -5.66
CA LYS A 3 -11.32 -1.30 -4.71
C LYS A 3 -11.10 -1.94 -3.33
N LYS A 4 -12.05 -2.76 -2.86
CA LYS A 4 -11.90 -3.49 -1.59
C LYS A 4 -10.68 -4.39 -1.58
N HIS A 5 -10.43 -5.08 -2.68
CA HIS A 5 -9.29 -5.98 -2.79
C HIS A 5 -7.97 -5.20 -2.80
N PHE A 6 -7.93 -4.06 -3.48
CA PHE A 6 -6.74 -3.20 -3.49
C PHE A 6 -6.43 -2.68 -2.09
N ILE A 7 -7.45 -2.26 -1.34
CA ILE A 7 -7.28 -1.79 0.04
C ILE A 7 -6.84 -2.93 0.96
N ALA A 8 -7.46 -4.10 0.83
CA ALA A 8 -7.09 -5.26 1.65
C ALA A 8 -5.64 -5.66 1.44
N LEU A 9 -5.17 -5.64 0.19
CA LEU A 9 -3.77 -5.93 -0.13
C LEU A 9 -2.84 -4.86 0.47
N ALA A 10 -3.20 -3.60 0.34
CA ALA A 10 -2.43 -2.51 0.91
C ALA A 10 -2.37 -2.58 2.43
N ASP A 11 -3.47 -2.91 3.09
CA ASP A 11 -3.51 -3.10 4.55
C ASP A 11 -2.58 -4.24 4.99
N ALA A 12 -2.58 -5.34 4.27
CA ALA A 12 -1.69 -6.47 4.56
C ALA A 12 -0.22 -6.05 4.45
N ILE A 13 0.13 -5.27 3.44
CA ILE A 13 1.49 -4.75 3.26
C ILE A 13 1.85 -3.79 4.40
N ARG A 14 0.93 -2.91 4.78
CA ARG A 14 1.15 -1.98 5.89
C ARG A 14 1.41 -2.71 7.21
N GLU A 15 0.61 -3.73 7.50
CA GLU A 15 0.80 -4.55 8.70
C GLU A 15 2.16 -5.25 8.69
N HIS A 16 2.53 -5.82 7.56
CA HIS A 16 3.83 -6.46 7.40
C HIS A 16 4.98 -5.47 7.63
N ASN A 17 4.88 -4.28 7.04
CA ASN A 17 5.89 -3.25 7.20
C ASN A 17 5.98 -2.74 8.64
N ALA A 18 4.86 -2.67 9.35
CA ALA A 18 4.85 -2.30 10.76
C ALA A 18 5.57 -3.34 11.63
N GLU A 19 5.36 -4.63 11.35
CA GLU A 19 6.05 -5.71 12.03
C GLU A 19 7.57 -5.69 11.77
N SER A 20 7.98 -5.15 10.64
CA SER A 20 9.41 -5.05 10.29
C SER A 20 10.20 -4.10 11.18
N ASN A 21 9.52 -3.27 11.97
CA ASN A 21 10.17 -2.41 12.97
C ASN A 21 10.69 -3.22 14.17
N ASP A 22 10.23 -4.45 14.35
CA ASP A 22 10.74 -5.34 15.38
C ASP A 22 12.08 -5.93 14.88
N PRO A 23 13.18 -5.90 15.69
CA PRO A 23 14.45 -6.50 15.31
C PRO A 23 14.35 -7.98 14.90
N ASN A 24 13.36 -8.69 15.42
CA ASN A 24 13.09 -10.08 15.09
C ASN A 24 11.99 -10.26 14.04
N GLY A 25 11.48 -9.16 13.51
CA GLY A 25 10.41 -9.17 12.52
C GLY A 25 10.91 -9.39 11.10
N PRO A 26 10.00 -9.58 10.15
CA PRO A 26 10.35 -9.75 8.74
C PRO A 26 10.89 -8.45 8.14
N ALA A 27 11.63 -8.56 7.04
CA ALA A 27 12.04 -7.40 6.29
C ALA A 27 10.81 -6.71 5.66
N PRO A 28 10.78 -5.37 5.59
CA PRO A 28 9.66 -4.66 4.97
C PRO A 28 9.63 -4.89 3.46
N PHE A 29 8.46 -4.67 2.86
CA PHE A 29 8.36 -4.65 1.41
C PHE A 29 9.20 -3.50 0.86
N THR A 30 10.00 -3.79 -0.17
CA THR A 30 10.76 -2.76 -0.87
C THR A 30 9.85 -1.98 -1.81
N LEU A 31 10.28 -0.79 -2.22
CA LEU A 31 9.57 -0.01 -3.21
C LEU A 31 9.41 -0.80 -4.53
N ALA A 32 10.44 -1.54 -4.92
CA ALA A 32 10.39 -2.38 -6.12
C ALA A 32 9.33 -3.48 -6.01
N GLN A 33 9.25 -4.14 -4.85
CA GLN A 33 8.24 -5.18 -4.60
C GLN A 33 6.83 -4.59 -4.63
N MET A 34 6.61 -3.47 -3.95
CA MET A 34 5.31 -2.80 -3.97
C MET A 34 4.94 -2.32 -5.38
N GLY A 35 5.91 -1.84 -6.14
CA GLY A 35 5.71 -1.45 -7.53
C GLY A 35 5.27 -2.61 -8.43
N THR A 36 5.85 -3.79 -8.22
CA THR A 36 5.45 -5.00 -8.95
C THR A 36 4.00 -5.37 -8.65
N LEU A 37 3.61 -5.31 -7.38
CA LEU A 37 2.23 -5.57 -6.98
C LEU A 37 1.28 -4.51 -7.54
N ALA A 38 1.68 -3.25 -7.57
CA ALA A 38 0.90 -2.18 -8.17
C ALA A 38 0.66 -2.42 -9.66
N ASN A 39 1.64 -2.95 -10.37
CA ASN A 39 1.51 -3.30 -11.77
C ASN A 39 0.45 -4.40 -11.99
N VAL A 40 0.42 -5.40 -11.12
CA VAL A 40 -0.61 -6.44 -11.15
C VAL A 40 -1.99 -5.84 -10.94
N CYS A 41 -2.13 -4.95 -9.97
CA CYS A 41 -3.39 -4.26 -9.71
C CYS A 41 -3.84 -3.43 -10.92
N ALA A 42 -2.91 -2.72 -11.56
CA ALA A 42 -3.20 -1.91 -12.73
C ALA A 42 -3.66 -2.75 -13.93
N ARG A 43 -3.10 -3.94 -14.10
CA ARG A 43 -3.53 -4.88 -15.14
C ARG A 43 -4.92 -5.43 -14.86
N SER A 44 -5.24 -5.61 -13.59
CA SER A 44 -6.53 -6.14 -13.16
C SER A 44 -7.65 -5.11 -13.32
N ASN A 45 -7.34 -3.82 -13.18
CA ASN A 45 -8.34 -2.76 -13.27
C ASN A 45 -7.71 -1.49 -13.84
N PRO A 46 -8.12 -1.03 -15.04
CA PRO A 46 -7.54 0.17 -15.64
C PRO A 46 -7.80 1.45 -14.87
N ARG A 47 -8.76 1.44 -13.92
CA ARG A 47 -9.03 2.58 -13.05
C ARG A 47 -8.16 2.60 -11.80
N PHE A 48 -7.33 1.60 -11.62
CA PHE A 48 -6.42 1.54 -10.48
C PHE A 48 -5.47 2.74 -10.51
N ASN A 49 -5.39 3.45 -9.39
CA ASN A 49 -4.46 4.58 -9.25
C ASN A 49 -3.25 4.12 -8.42
N ARG A 50 -2.15 3.89 -9.11
CA ARG A 50 -0.90 3.42 -8.51
C ARG A 50 -0.38 4.36 -7.43
N GLU A 51 -0.39 5.67 -7.70
CA GLU A 51 0.14 6.66 -6.75
C GLU A 51 -0.66 6.71 -5.46
N ARG A 52 -1.99 6.66 -5.57
CA ARG A 52 -2.87 6.64 -4.39
C ARG A 52 -2.65 5.38 -3.57
N TRP A 53 -2.52 4.25 -4.24
CA TRP A 53 -2.34 2.96 -3.57
C TRP A 53 -1.00 2.91 -2.82
N LEU A 54 0.08 3.31 -3.49
CA LEU A 54 1.41 3.37 -2.88
C LEU A 54 1.44 4.40 -1.75
N GLY A 55 0.79 5.55 -1.93
CA GLY A 55 0.68 6.57 -0.90
C GLY A 55 -0.11 6.10 0.32
N TYR A 56 -1.16 5.31 0.12
CA TYR A 56 -1.91 4.71 1.22
C TYR A 56 -1.02 3.74 2.02
N ILE A 57 -0.24 2.92 1.34
CA ILE A 57 0.71 2.01 2.02
C ILE A 57 1.75 2.80 2.80
N ALA A 58 2.25 3.88 2.24
CA ALA A 58 3.24 4.75 2.90
C ALA A 58 2.63 5.60 4.02
N GLY A 59 1.30 5.66 4.12
CA GLY A 59 0.60 6.46 5.13
C GLY A 59 0.41 7.92 4.77
N THR A 60 0.65 8.32 3.51
CA THR A 60 0.48 9.70 3.07
C THR A 60 -0.90 10.00 2.53
N ASN A 61 -1.66 8.97 2.13
CA ASN A 61 -3.02 9.11 1.62
C ASN A 61 -3.99 8.27 2.45
N GLY A 62 -5.23 8.74 2.57
CA GLY A 62 -6.31 7.96 3.16
C GLY A 62 -6.92 6.98 2.18
N LYS A 63 -7.87 6.17 2.65
CA LYS A 63 -8.55 5.14 1.86
C LYS A 63 -9.25 5.68 0.62
N ASN A 64 -9.69 6.92 0.65
CA ASN A 64 -10.38 7.58 -0.45
C ASN A 64 -9.44 8.42 -1.33
N GLY A 65 -8.13 8.28 -1.13
CA GLY A 65 -7.13 8.97 -1.92
C GLY A 65 -6.83 10.39 -1.47
N GLY A 66 -7.50 10.88 -0.42
CA GLY A 66 -7.16 12.18 0.17
C GLY A 66 -5.88 12.10 1.00
N LYS A 67 -5.16 13.20 1.09
CA LYS A 67 -3.97 13.25 1.94
C LYS A 67 -4.37 13.15 3.40
N VAL A 68 -3.69 12.28 4.11
CA VAL A 68 -3.84 12.18 5.55
C VAL A 68 -3.12 13.37 6.17
N LYS A 69 -3.78 14.05 7.12
CA LYS A 69 -3.09 15.08 7.89
C LYS A 69 -1.90 14.44 8.59
N ALA A 70 -0.74 15.08 8.48
CA ALA A 70 0.42 14.64 9.20
C ALA A 70 0.02 14.48 10.68
N ALA A 71 0.29 13.31 11.22
CA ALA A 71 0.10 13.13 12.65
C ALA A 71 0.99 14.14 13.35
N ALA A 72 0.35 15.03 13.99
CA ALA A 72 1.07 16.05 14.74
C ALA A 72 1.88 15.39 15.84
#